data_352aef92c22192a6d2c17ccb49ebf11b
#
_entry.id   352aef92c22192a6d2c17ccb49ebf11b
#
_cell.length_a   1.000
_cell.length_b   1.000
_cell.length_c   1.000
_cell.angle_alpha   90.00
_cell.angle_beta   90.00
_cell.angle_gamma   90.00
#
_symmetry.space_group_name_H-M   'P 1'
#
loop_
_entity.id
_entity.type
_entity.pdbx_description
1 polymer ?
#
loop_
_entity_poly.entity_id
_entity_poly.type
_entity_poly.pdbx_seq_one_letter_code
_entity_poly.pdbx_strand_id
1 'polypeptide(L)'
;MVRRLLLAWVCASLLLPAETAKRKRDLLLDAALVSAAVCIYALAIPDTRQRIFREASIKKVWENFKYPFWSAREGGWRDHNGFWINYVGHPLSFMALGLFLKARGYDNAETMAFTQTVNVAWEYVIEGSMWLPSSKDLVSDLCGSLAAVYVMAPLSDLGERRLDSGDRRWGNYLLYYLNPFKKINRLLFGSKENSASLHFLPLRGGAAIGLRLVK
;
A
#
# COMPACT_ATOMS: atom_id res chain seq x y z
N MET A 1 -20.64 -16.13 6.46
CA MET A 1 -20.96 -15.05 5.51
C MET A 1 -19.75 -14.13 5.27
N VAL A 2 -19.16 -13.55 6.29
CA VAL A 2 -18.01 -12.60 6.21
C VAL A 2 -16.79 -13.20 5.51
N ARG A 3 -16.45 -14.48 5.75
CA ARG A 3 -15.32 -15.19 5.11
C ARG A 3 -15.47 -15.26 3.57
N ARG A 4 -16.68 -15.42 3.07
CA ARG A 4 -16.98 -15.41 1.63
C ARG A 4 -16.91 -14.02 1.04
N LEU A 5 -17.27 -12.99 1.82
CA LEU A 5 -17.18 -11.58 1.41
C LEU A 5 -15.73 -11.09 1.37
N LEU A 6 -14.90 -11.45 2.35
CA LEU A 6 -13.47 -11.14 2.36
C LEU A 6 -12.72 -11.84 1.21
N LEU A 7 -12.98 -13.13 1.00
CA LEU A 7 -12.42 -13.86 -0.15
C LEU A 7 -12.92 -13.29 -1.48
N ALA A 8 -14.21 -12.97 -1.59
CA ALA A 8 -14.78 -12.34 -2.77
C ALA A 8 -14.19 -10.93 -3.00
N TRP A 9 -13.94 -10.16 -1.93
CA TRP A 9 -13.33 -8.84 -2.03
C TRP A 9 -11.84 -8.90 -2.42
N VAL A 10 -11.06 -9.81 -1.82
CA VAL A 10 -9.67 -10.08 -2.22
C VAL A 10 -9.62 -10.61 -3.65
N CYS A 11 -10.51 -11.55 -4.03
CA CYS A 11 -10.58 -12.03 -5.40
C CYS A 11 -11.06 -10.95 -6.37
N ALA A 12 -12.03 -10.10 -5.99
CA ALA A 12 -12.47 -8.98 -6.80
C ALA A 12 -11.38 -7.92 -6.99
N SER A 13 -10.56 -7.67 -5.97
CA SER A 13 -9.39 -6.78 -6.07
C SER A 13 -8.31 -7.34 -7.00
N LEU A 14 -8.22 -8.67 -7.10
CA LEU A 14 -7.33 -9.37 -8.04
C LEU A 14 -7.93 -9.53 -9.45
N LEU A 15 -9.26 -9.41 -9.58
CA LEU A 15 -10.03 -9.58 -10.83
C LEU A 15 -10.46 -8.25 -11.45
N LEU A 16 -9.86 -7.10 -11.03
CA LEU A 16 -10.11 -5.81 -11.67
C LEU A 16 -9.95 -5.93 -13.19
N PRO A 17 -10.94 -5.44 -13.97
CA PRO A 17 -11.05 -5.73 -15.39
C PRO A 17 -9.82 -5.30 -16.16
N ALA A 18 -9.43 -6.17 -17.06
CA ALA A 18 -8.22 -6.15 -17.85
C ALA A 18 -8.26 -5.12 -18.98
N GLU A 19 -8.61 -3.89 -18.70
CA GLU A 19 -8.79 -2.92 -19.79
C GLU A 19 -7.51 -2.33 -20.35
N THR A 20 -6.34 -2.71 -19.86
CA THR A 20 -5.11 -2.42 -20.60
C THR A 20 -4.03 -3.44 -20.29
N ALA A 21 -3.59 -4.21 -21.29
CA ALA A 21 -2.44 -5.09 -21.20
C ALA A 21 -1.15 -4.38 -20.75
N LYS A 22 -1.12 -3.06 -20.77
CA LYS A 22 -0.05 -2.19 -20.32
C LYS A 22 0.01 -2.05 -18.79
N ARG A 23 -1.16 -2.10 -18.08
CA ARG A 23 -1.23 -1.95 -16.62
C ARG A 23 -0.98 -3.24 -15.83
N LYS A 24 -1.28 -4.41 -16.39
CA LYS A 24 -1.03 -5.71 -15.71
C LYS A 24 0.44 -5.93 -15.32
N ARG A 25 1.35 -5.32 -16.04
CA ARG A 25 2.79 -5.47 -15.81
C ARG A 25 3.26 -4.70 -14.58
N ASP A 26 2.63 -3.58 -14.31
CA ASP A 26 3.00 -2.72 -13.20
C ASP A 26 2.47 -3.26 -11.86
N LEU A 27 1.31 -3.91 -11.86
CA LEU A 27 0.69 -4.42 -10.63
C LEU A 27 1.57 -5.42 -9.86
N LEU A 28 2.22 -6.35 -10.55
CA LEU A 28 3.10 -7.34 -9.91
C LEU A 28 4.36 -6.67 -9.35
N LEU A 29 4.95 -5.75 -10.10
CA LEU A 29 6.11 -4.98 -9.65
C LEU A 29 5.73 -4.10 -8.46
N ASP A 30 4.61 -3.39 -8.55
CA ASP A 30 4.16 -2.49 -7.49
C ASP A 30 3.77 -3.27 -6.23
N ALA A 31 3.11 -4.42 -6.37
CA ALA A 31 2.84 -5.32 -5.26
C ALA A 31 4.14 -5.86 -4.62
N ALA A 32 5.15 -6.21 -5.43
CA ALA A 32 6.45 -6.65 -4.93
C ALA A 32 7.20 -5.53 -4.20
N LEU A 33 7.19 -4.30 -4.74
CA LEU A 33 7.82 -3.13 -4.11
C LEU A 33 7.13 -2.78 -2.79
N VAL A 34 5.81 -2.78 -2.75
CA VAL A 34 5.03 -2.54 -1.53
C VAL A 34 5.29 -3.64 -0.51
N SER A 35 5.27 -4.91 -0.91
CA SER A 35 5.57 -6.02 -0.01
C SER A 35 6.98 -5.93 0.56
N ALA A 36 7.97 -5.59 -0.27
CA ALA A 36 9.34 -5.36 0.19
C ALA A 36 9.43 -4.19 1.19
N ALA A 37 8.77 -3.07 0.91
CA ALA A 37 8.72 -1.92 1.81
C ALA A 37 8.07 -2.27 3.15
N VAL A 38 6.96 -3.01 3.14
CA VAL A 38 6.27 -3.51 4.33
C VAL A 38 7.18 -4.44 5.14
N CYS A 39 7.89 -5.38 4.50
CA CYS A 39 8.84 -6.27 5.18
C CYS A 39 10.00 -5.49 5.78
N ILE A 40 10.58 -4.52 5.03
CA ILE A 40 11.67 -3.67 5.53
C ILE A 40 11.18 -2.86 6.74
N TYR A 41 10.01 -2.26 6.65
CA TYR A 41 9.42 -1.50 7.75
C TYR A 41 9.23 -2.38 9.00
N ALA A 42 8.60 -3.55 8.85
CA ALA A 42 8.38 -4.48 9.94
C ALA A 42 9.68 -4.95 10.62
N LEU A 43 10.74 -5.17 9.83
CA LEU A 43 12.04 -5.61 10.34
C LEU A 43 12.91 -4.45 10.88
N ALA A 44 12.68 -3.22 10.43
CA ALA A 44 13.41 -2.04 10.89
C ALA A 44 12.99 -1.60 12.29
N ILE A 45 11.75 -1.87 12.70
CA ILE A 45 11.25 -1.55 14.04
C ILE A 45 11.68 -2.66 15.01
N PRO A 46 12.55 -2.39 16.02
CA PRO A 46 13.10 -3.42 16.88
C PRO A 46 12.03 -4.24 17.60
N ASP A 47 11.01 -3.60 18.14
CA ASP A 47 9.90 -4.27 18.83
C ASP A 47 9.11 -5.19 17.89
N THR A 48 8.71 -4.69 16.72
CA THR A 48 7.97 -5.47 15.73
C THR A 48 8.81 -6.68 15.27
N ARG A 49 10.10 -6.45 14.95
CA ARG A 49 11.02 -7.51 14.56
C ARG A 49 11.14 -8.60 15.65
N GLN A 50 11.38 -8.20 16.91
CA GLN A 50 11.53 -9.14 18.02
C GLN A 50 10.27 -9.99 18.20
N ARG A 51 9.11 -9.38 18.06
CA ARG A 51 7.81 -10.04 18.21
C ARG A 51 7.52 -10.98 17.03
N ILE A 52 7.79 -10.57 15.78
CA ILE A 52 7.66 -11.44 14.62
C ILE A 52 8.43 -12.75 14.86
N PHE A 53 9.67 -12.67 15.34
CA PHE A 53 10.49 -13.87 15.55
C PHE A 53 10.12 -14.69 16.80
N ARG A 54 9.49 -14.10 17.81
CA ARG A 54 9.19 -14.78 19.08
C ARG A 54 7.73 -15.18 19.25
N GLU A 55 6.80 -14.39 18.74
CA GLU A 55 5.38 -14.48 19.07
C GLU A 55 4.48 -14.77 17.87
N ALA A 56 4.99 -14.58 16.61
CA ALA A 56 4.16 -14.75 15.44
C ALA A 56 3.66 -16.19 15.30
N SER A 57 2.37 -16.34 15.10
CA SER A 57 1.70 -17.63 15.01
C SER A 57 0.61 -17.60 13.95
N ILE A 58 0.66 -18.53 13.02
CA ILE A 58 -0.41 -18.71 12.01
C ILE A 58 -1.75 -19.08 12.68
N LYS A 59 -1.72 -19.69 13.85
CA LYS A 59 -2.91 -20.01 14.63
C LYS A 59 -3.62 -18.73 15.08
N LYS A 60 -2.85 -17.73 15.57
CA LYS A 60 -3.41 -16.40 15.95
C LYS A 60 -4.06 -15.72 14.75
N VAL A 61 -3.38 -15.70 13.58
CA VAL A 61 -3.95 -15.18 12.33
C VAL A 61 -5.30 -15.83 12.05
N TRP A 62 -5.36 -17.18 12.12
CA TRP A 62 -6.58 -17.92 11.83
C TRP A 62 -7.69 -17.67 12.84
N GLU A 63 -7.35 -17.49 14.10
CA GLU A 63 -8.29 -17.13 15.16
C GLU A 63 -8.83 -15.72 14.97
N ASN A 64 -8.00 -14.76 14.58
CA ASN A 64 -8.41 -13.38 14.35
C ASN A 64 -9.37 -13.25 13.16
N PHE A 65 -9.20 -14.03 12.10
CA PHE A 65 -10.16 -14.06 10.98
C PHE A 65 -11.57 -14.57 11.36
N LYS A 66 -11.74 -15.19 12.50
CA LYS A 66 -13.06 -15.58 13.01
C LYS A 66 -13.82 -14.40 13.61
N TYR A 67 -13.13 -13.33 13.97
CA TYR A 67 -13.68 -12.15 14.60
C TYR A 67 -13.63 -10.98 13.62
N PRO A 68 -14.79 -10.40 13.29
CA PRO A 68 -14.81 -9.20 12.48
C PRO A 68 -14.21 -8.02 13.27
N PHE A 69 -13.59 -7.08 12.56
CA PHE A 69 -12.94 -5.90 13.14
C PHE A 69 -13.88 -5.00 13.96
N TRP A 70 -15.20 -5.11 13.76
CA TRP A 70 -16.22 -4.41 14.56
C TRP A 70 -16.65 -5.16 15.83
N SER A 71 -16.14 -6.37 16.06
CA SER A 71 -16.48 -7.07 17.29
C SER A 71 -15.87 -6.34 18.48
N ALA A 72 -16.71 -6.01 19.47
CA ALA A 72 -16.34 -5.30 20.69
C ALA A 72 -15.48 -6.14 21.66
N ARG A 73 -14.65 -7.04 21.15
CA ARG A 73 -13.69 -7.77 21.97
C ARG A 73 -12.70 -6.80 22.57
N GLU A 74 -12.28 -7.10 23.81
CA GLU A 74 -11.17 -6.42 24.45
C GLU A 74 -10.00 -6.32 23.47
N GLY A 75 -9.66 -5.11 23.05
CA GLY A 75 -8.60 -4.85 22.07
C GLY A 75 -9.03 -4.22 20.76
N GLY A 76 -10.26 -4.41 20.27
CA GLY A 76 -10.66 -3.91 18.93
C GLY A 76 -10.47 -2.41 18.72
N TRP A 77 -10.56 -1.62 19.77
CA TRP A 77 -10.26 -0.18 19.77
C TRP A 77 -9.04 0.18 20.63
N ARG A 78 -8.56 -0.75 21.45
CA ARG A 78 -7.39 -0.59 22.31
C ARG A 78 -6.24 -1.40 21.73
N ASP A 79 -5.30 -0.74 21.10
CA ASP A 79 -4.02 -1.31 20.77
C ASP A 79 -2.94 -0.90 21.79
N HIS A 80 -1.80 -1.53 21.72
CA HIS A 80 -0.65 -1.24 22.58
C HIS A 80 0.24 -0.13 22.01
N ASN A 81 -0.07 0.39 20.81
CA ASN A 81 0.70 1.42 20.15
C ASN A 81 0.45 2.80 20.78
N GLY A 82 1.49 3.59 20.92
CA GLY A 82 1.40 4.95 21.42
C GLY A 82 0.69 5.89 20.42
N PHE A 83 0.26 7.05 20.94
CA PHE A 83 -0.41 8.08 20.13
C PHE A 83 0.30 8.38 18.79
N TRP A 84 1.60 8.54 18.80
CA TRP A 84 2.37 8.88 17.60
C TRP A 84 2.34 7.79 16.53
N ILE A 85 2.32 6.52 16.92
CA ILE A 85 2.24 5.41 15.98
C ILE A 85 0.85 5.39 15.35
N ASN A 86 -0.20 5.43 16.17
CA ASN A 86 -1.57 5.26 15.68
C ASN A 86 -2.13 6.45 14.91
N TYR A 87 -1.83 7.68 15.36
CA TYR A 87 -2.43 8.88 14.78
C TYR A 87 -1.51 9.65 13.83
N VAL A 88 -0.24 9.29 13.79
CA VAL A 88 0.73 9.91 12.88
C VAL A 88 1.39 8.87 11.98
N GLY A 89 1.95 7.82 12.56
CA GLY A 89 2.69 6.79 11.82
C GLY A 89 1.82 6.04 10.82
N HIS A 90 0.71 5.46 11.28
CA HIS A 90 -0.22 4.72 10.44
C HIS A 90 -0.78 5.57 9.29
N PRO A 91 -1.47 6.70 9.54
CA PRO A 91 -2.02 7.49 8.43
C PRO A 91 -0.95 8.03 7.48
N LEU A 92 0.24 8.39 7.95
CA LEU A 92 1.33 8.83 7.06
C LEU A 92 1.85 7.70 6.19
N SER A 93 1.95 6.48 6.72
CA SER A 93 2.39 5.30 5.97
C SER A 93 1.43 4.98 4.83
N PHE A 94 0.12 4.99 5.11
CA PHE A 94 -0.90 4.73 4.10
C PHE A 94 -1.13 5.92 3.15
N MET A 95 -0.89 7.14 3.60
CA MET A 95 -0.82 8.30 2.72
C MET A 95 0.36 8.17 1.75
N ALA A 96 1.54 7.78 2.22
CA ALA A 96 2.71 7.56 1.36
C ALA A 96 2.45 6.44 0.35
N LEU A 97 1.85 5.32 0.77
CA LEU A 97 1.45 4.23 -0.12
C LEU A 97 0.46 4.71 -1.19
N GLY A 98 -0.57 5.44 -0.80
CA GLY A 98 -1.55 6.00 -1.74
C GLY A 98 -0.90 6.96 -2.75
N LEU A 99 -0.01 7.84 -2.31
CA LEU A 99 0.74 8.76 -3.19
C LEU A 99 1.68 8.01 -4.14
N PHE A 100 2.33 6.94 -3.69
CA PHE A 100 3.13 6.06 -4.54
C PHE A 100 2.27 5.47 -5.66
N LEU A 101 1.13 4.87 -5.33
CA LEU A 101 0.22 4.28 -6.32
C LEU A 101 -0.33 5.33 -7.30
N LYS A 102 -0.69 6.53 -6.81
CA LYS A 102 -1.08 7.65 -7.69
C LYS A 102 0.05 8.06 -8.64
N ALA A 103 1.30 8.10 -8.18
CA ALA A 103 2.46 8.37 -9.03
C ALA A 103 2.70 7.27 -10.07
N ARG A 104 2.30 6.03 -9.77
CA ARG A 104 2.33 4.88 -10.71
C ARG A 104 1.18 4.88 -11.72
N GLY A 105 0.22 5.82 -11.59
CA GLY A 105 -0.88 6.01 -12.52
C GLY A 105 -2.13 5.19 -12.21
N TYR A 106 -2.24 4.64 -10.99
CA TYR A 106 -3.48 4.02 -10.52
C TYR A 106 -4.58 5.10 -10.38
N ASP A 107 -5.79 4.74 -10.74
CA ASP A 107 -6.95 5.61 -10.49
C ASP A 107 -7.32 5.65 -9.00
N ASN A 108 -8.36 6.40 -8.65
CA ASN A 108 -8.74 6.57 -7.25
C ASN A 108 -9.29 5.27 -6.64
N ALA A 109 -10.12 4.54 -7.39
CA ALA A 109 -10.72 3.30 -6.91
C ALA A 109 -9.68 2.20 -6.77
N GLU A 110 -8.80 2.06 -7.75
CA GLU A 110 -7.66 1.11 -7.72
C GLU A 110 -6.74 1.41 -6.53
N THR A 111 -6.40 2.69 -6.33
CA THR A 111 -5.54 3.13 -5.21
C THR A 111 -6.19 2.80 -3.88
N MET A 112 -7.47 3.12 -3.71
CA MET A 112 -8.21 2.80 -2.48
C MET A 112 -8.30 1.29 -2.26
N ALA A 113 -8.65 0.51 -3.29
CA ALA A 113 -8.73 -0.94 -3.19
C ALA A 113 -7.39 -1.55 -2.78
N PHE A 114 -6.30 -1.10 -3.40
CA PHE A 114 -4.95 -1.60 -3.09
C PHE A 114 -4.53 -1.23 -1.66
N THR A 115 -4.65 0.04 -1.27
CA THR A 115 -4.27 0.48 0.08
C THR A 115 -5.08 -0.23 1.15
N GLN A 116 -6.41 -0.40 0.96
CA GLN A 116 -7.23 -1.11 1.93
C GLN A 116 -6.95 -2.62 1.96
N THR A 117 -6.54 -3.23 0.86
CA THR A 117 -6.06 -4.62 0.86
C THR A 117 -4.80 -4.76 1.71
N VAL A 118 -3.84 -3.85 1.55
CA VAL A 118 -2.60 -3.83 2.36
C VAL A 118 -2.94 -3.56 3.84
N ASN A 119 -3.85 -2.64 4.12
CA ASN A 119 -4.31 -2.31 5.46
C ASN A 119 -4.87 -3.56 6.18
N VAL A 120 -5.83 -4.24 5.56
CA VAL A 120 -6.41 -5.47 6.13
C VAL A 120 -5.35 -6.57 6.25
N ALA A 121 -4.45 -6.71 5.28
CA ALA A 121 -3.39 -7.70 5.34
C ALA A 121 -2.40 -7.39 6.47
N TRP A 122 -2.05 -6.13 6.67
CA TRP A 122 -1.19 -5.71 7.78
C TRP A 122 -1.83 -6.06 9.12
N GLU A 123 -3.06 -5.62 9.35
CA GLU A 123 -3.76 -5.81 10.62
C GLU A 123 -4.05 -7.29 10.94
N TYR A 124 -4.52 -8.06 9.95
CA TYR A 124 -4.96 -9.44 10.19
C TYR A 124 -3.88 -10.48 10.01
N VAL A 125 -2.85 -10.22 9.18
CA VAL A 125 -1.79 -11.20 8.90
C VAL A 125 -0.51 -10.84 9.65
N ILE A 126 0.00 -9.62 9.50
CA ILE A 126 1.27 -9.24 10.13
C ILE A 126 1.05 -8.99 11.62
N GLU A 127 0.29 -7.97 11.99
CA GLU A 127 0.01 -7.68 13.39
C GLU A 127 -0.86 -8.76 14.02
N GLY A 128 -1.86 -9.26 13.30
CA GLY A 128 -2.71 -10.34 13.74
C GLY A 128 -1.99 -11.67 14.03
N SER A 129 -0.77 -11.85 13.52
CA SER A 129 0.07 -12.98 13.93
C SER A 129 0.60 -12.87 15.36
N MET A 130 0.63 -11.66 15.91
CA MET A 130 1.19 -11.33 17.22
C MET A 130 0.11 -10.90 18.23
N TRP A 131 -0.89 -10.11 17.74
CA TRP A 131 -1.93 -9.48 18.57
C TRP A 131 -3.33 -9.64 18.00
N LEU A 132 -4.27 -8.87 18.57
CA LEU A 132 -5.59 -8.69 17.98
C LEU A 132 -5.54 -7.53 16.97
N PRO A 133 -6.22 -7.65 15.82
CA PRO A 133 -6.34 -6.56 14.85
C PRO A 133 -6.96 -5.31 15.49
N SER A 134 -6.41 -4.15 15.15
CA SER A 134 -6.84 -2.86 15.65
C SER A 134 -7.84 -2.18 14.71
N SER A 135 -9.07 -1.98 15.15
CA SER A 135 -10.06 -1.19 14.38
C SER A 135 -9.63 0.28 14.26
N LYS A 136 -8.89 0.79 15.24
CA LYS A 136 -8.36 2.15 15.23
C LYS A 136 -7.34 2.34 14.14
N ASP A 137 -6.42 1.39 13.96
CA ASP A 137 -5.40 1.46 12.93
C ASP A 137 -6.01 1.29 11.55
N LEU A 138 -6.99 0.37 11.38
CA LEU A 138 -7.75 0.26 10.13
C LEU A 138 -8.40 1.59 9.72
N VAL A 139 -8.97 2.34 10.68
CA VAL A 139 -9.59 3.64 10.41
C VAL A 139 -8.55 4.71 10.13
N SER A 140 -7.45 4.76 10.89
CA SER A 140 -6.40 5.76 10.70
C SER A 140 -5.69 5.59 9.35
N ASP A 141 -5.45 4.36 8.93
CA ASP A 141 -4.87 4.00 7.63
C ASP A 141 -5.81 4.35 6.48
N LEU A 142 -7.12 4.12 6.67
CA LEU A 142 -8.14 4.57 5.72
C LEU A 142 -8.11 6.10 5.57
N CYS A 143 -8.02 6.86 6.67
CA CYS A 143 -7.90 8.31 6.63
C CYS A 143 -6.65 8.77 5.88
N GLY A 144 -5.50 8.12 6.09
CA GLY A 144 -4.26 8.37 5.34
C GLY A 144 -4.44 8.14 3.84
N SER A 145 -5.06 7.02 3.47
CA SER A 145 -5.36 6.69 2.06
C SER A 145 -6.29 7.71 1.41
N LEU A 146 -7.35 8.13 2.11
CA LEU A 146 -8.29 9.15 1.63
C LEU A 146 -7.58 10.50 1.44
N ALA A 147 -6.74 10.91 2.39
CA ALA A 147 -5.95 12.12 2.27
C ALA A 147 -5.01 12.08 1.05
N ALA A 148 -4.36 10.95 0.80
CA ALA A 148 -3.52 10.77 -0.39
C ALA A 148 -4.31 10.96 -1.69
N VAL A 149 -5.43 10.26 -1.81
CA VAL A 149 -6.20 10.16 -3.07
C VAL A 149 -6.97 11.44 -3.36
N TYR A 150 -7.62 12.02 -2.36
CA TYR A 150 -8.60 13.10 -2.58
C TYR A 150 -8.07 14.49 -2.23
N VAL A 151 -6.91 14.59 -1.57
CA VAL A 151 -6.33 15.88 -1.19
C VAL A 151 -4.93 16.04 -1.79
N MET A 152 -3.98 15.20 -1.39
CA MET A 152 -2.57 15.43 -1.70
C MET A 152 -2.23 15.21 -3.17
N ALA A 153 -2.74 14.12 -3.78
CA ALA A 153 -2.48 13.83 -5.19
C ALA A 153 -3.10 14.89 -6.12
N PRO A 154 -4.37 15.32 -5.98
CA PRO A 154 -4.93 16.40 -6.79
C PRO A 154 -4.19 17.73 -6.66
N LEU A 155 -3.76 18.08 -5.44
CA LEU A 155 -2.95 19.29 -5.22
C LEU A 155 -1.59 19.19 -5.90
N SER A 156 -0.95 18.02 -5.83
CA SER A 156 0.31 17.76 -6.53
C SER A 156 0.15 17.82 -8.05
N ASP A 157 -0.96 17.29 -8.59
CA ASP A 157 -1.28 17.37 -10.03
C ASP A 157 -1.52 18.82 -10.47
N LEU A 158 -2.15 19.64 -9.62
CA LEU A 158 -2.32 21.07 -9.87
C LEU A 158 -0.96 21.78 -9.93
N GLY A 159 -0.06 21.49 -8.98
CA GLY A 159 1.29 22.04 -8.97
C GLY A 159 2.05 21.68 -10.25
N GLU A 160 1.99 20.40 -10.66
CA GLU A 160 2.63 19.92 -11.88
C GLU A 160 2.11 20.64 -13.13
N ARG A 161 0.78 20.72 -13.32
CA ARG A 161 0.18 21.43 -14.47
C ARG A 161 0.59 22.89 -14.53
N ARG A 162 0.69 23.58 -13.39
CA ARG A 162 1.13 24.98 -13.35
C ARG A 162 2.61 25.14 -13.69
N LEU A 163 3.46 24.24 -13.22
CA LEU A 163 4.88 24.23 -13.58
C LEU A 163 5.07 23.95 -15.08
N ASP A 164 4.31 23.02 -15.64
CA ASP A 164 4.34 22.68 -17.07
C ASP A 164 3.85 23.85 -17.94
N SER A 165 2.91 24.66 -17.45
CA SER A 165 2.46 25.90 -18.11
C SER A 165 3.44 27.08 -17.98
N GLY A 166 4.59 26.88 -17.34
CA GLY A 166 5.62 27.91 -17.15
C GLY A 166 5.45 28.76 -15.89
N ASP A 167 4.44 28.52 -15.06
CA ASP A 167 4.23 29.24 -13.80
C ASP A 167 5.16 28.67 -12.71
N ARG A 168 6.39 29.21 -12.66
CA ARG A 168 7.47 28.78 -11.77
C ARG A 168 7.45 29.41 -10.38
N ARG A 169 6.29 29.89 -9.89
CA ARG A 169 6.17 30.40 -8.52
C ARG A 169 6.49 29.28 -7.51
N TRP A 170 7.17 29.62 -6.45
CA TRP A 170 7.62 28.65 -5.44
C TRP A 170 6.48 27.81 -4.84
N GLY A 171 5.28 28.39 -4.70
CA GLY A 171 4.11 27.68 -4.24
C GLY A 171 3.72 26.49 -5.12
N ASN A 172 3.95 26.56 -6.45
CA ASN A 172 3.68 25.47 -7.37
C ASN A 172 4.69 24.32 -7.19
N TYR A 173 5.93 24.63 -6.83
CA TYR A 173 6.90 23.60 -6.44
C TYR A 173 6.50 22.91 -5.14
N LEU A 174 6.02 23.65 -4.13
CA LEU A 174 5.49 23.05 -2.91
C LEU A 174 4.33 22.10 -3.21
N LEU A 175 3.35 22.54 -4.00
CA LEU A 175 2.25 21.69 -4.42
C LEU A 175 2.74 20.45 -5.15
N TYR A 176 3.64 20.59 -6.12
CA TYR A 176 4.20 19.45 -6.85
C TYR A 176 4.84 18.42 -5.92
N TYR A 177 5.63 18.88 -4.94
CA TYR A 177 6.32 17.99 -4.00
C TYR A 177 5.43 17.40 -2.90
N LEU A 178 4.14 17.70 -2.86
CA LEU A 178 3.20 16.95 -2.03
C LEU A 178 3.13 15.46 -2.43
N ASN A 179 3.52 15.14 -3.67
CA ASN A 179 3.74 13.75 -4.08
C ASN A 179 5.19 13.54 -4.59
N PRO A 180 6.15 13.29 -3.68
CA PRO A 180 7.55 13.10 -4.04
C PRO A 180 7.78 11.87 -4.92
N PHE A 181 6.87 10.88 -4.87
CA PHE A 181 6.97 9.66 -5.66
C PHE A 181 6.86 9.89 -7.17
N LYS A 182 6.25 10.99 -7.62
CA LYS A 182 6.25 11.37 -9.04
C LYS A 182 7.66 11.56 -9.56
N LYS A 183 8.52 12.28 -8.82
CA LYS A 183 9.92 12.48 -9.20
C LYS A 183 10.73 11.21 -9.09
N ILE A 184 10.55 10.44 -8.01
CA ILE A 184 11.20 9.16 -7.80
C ILE A 184 10.83 8.19 -8.93
N ASN A 185 9.55 8.11 -9.28
CA ASN A 185 9.06 7.26 -10.35
C ASN A 185 9.66 7.63 -11.71
N ARG A 186 9.76 8.94 -12.02
CA ARG A 186 10.42 9.41 -13.25
C ARG A 186 11.91 9.07 -13.29
N LEU A 187 12.60 9.14 -12.14
CA LEU A 187 14.03 8.80 -12.05
C LEU A 187 14.28 7.29 -12.20
N LEU A 188 13.45 6.46 -11.57
CA LEU A 188 13.64 5.01 -11.56
C LEU A 188 13.11 4.32 -12.82
N PHE A 189 11.99 4.79 -13.35
CA PHE A 189 11.28 4.12 -14.45
C PHE A 189 11.20 4.94 -15.73
N GLY A 190 11.80 6.13 -15.72
CA GLY A 190 11.81 7.04 -16.87
C GLY A 190 10.51 7.80 -17.09
N SER A 191 10.42 8.52 -18.21
CA SER A 191 9.16 9.10 -18.66
C SER A 191 8.19 7.99 -19.10
N LYS A 192 6.91 8.33 -19.28
CA LYS A 192 5.79 7.39 -19.58
C LYS A 192 6.07 6.32 -20.67
N GLU A 193 7.15 6.45 -21.41
CA GLU A 193 7.55 5.53 -22.50
C GLU A 193 8.43 4.37 -22.02
N ASN A 194 9.08 4.50 -20.87
CA ASN A 194 9.96 3.45 -20.34
C ASN A 194 9.20 2.64 -19.28
N SER A 195 8.94 1.38 -19.56
CA SER A 195 8.26 0.47 -18.64
C SER A 195 9.22 -0.59 -18.09
N ALA A 196 9.21 -0.78 -16.78
CA ALA A 196 9.79 -1.95 -16.14
C ALA A 196 8.73 -3.02 -15.98
N SER A 197 9.05 -4.27 -16.22
CA SER A 197 8.13 -5.38 -15.98
C SER A 197 8.83 -6.56 -15.33
N LEU A 198 8.17 -7.18 -14.37
CA LEU A 198 8.58 -8.45 -13.79
C LEU A 198 7.98 -9.60 -14.59
N HIS A 199 8.85 -10.53 -14.96
CA HIS A 199 8.45 -11.74 -15.67
C HIS A 199 8.80 -12.97 -14.83
N PHE A 200 7.82 -13.88 -14.71
CA PHE A 200 8.08 -15.22 -14.22
C PHE A 200 8.49 -16.08 -15.40
N LEU A 201 9.72 -16.59 -15.35
CA LEU A 201 10.24 -17.51 -16.35
C LEU A 201 10.16 -18.93 -15.76
N PRO A 202 9.30 -19.80 -16.31
CA PRO A 202 9.30 -21.19 -15.90
C PRO A 202 10.60 -21.85 -16.33
N LEU A 203 11.29 -22.47 -15.39
CA LEU A 203 12.49 -23.27 -15.63
C LEU A 203 12.15 -24.75 -15.35
N ARG A 204 12.86 -25.69 -16.01
CA ARG A 204 12.75 -27.11 -15.66
C ARG A 204 13.22 -27.30 -14.21
N GLY A 205 12.28 -27.54 -13.28
CA GLY A 205 12.56 -27.73 -11.87
C GLY A 205 12.46 -26.49 -10.99
N GLY A 206 11.93 -25.34 -11.49
CA GLY A 206 11.76 -24.11 -10.73
C GLY A 206 11.18 -22.94 -11.52
N ALA A 207 11.26 -21.76 -10.97
CA ALA A 207 10.90 -20.52 -11.64
C ALA A 207 11.97 -19.45 -11.35
N ALA A 208 12.30 -18.63 -12.36
CA ALA A 208 13.12 -17.44 -12.18
C ALA A 208 12.26 -16.18 -12.30
N ILE A 209 12.65 -15.14 -11.57
CA ILE A 209 12.07 -13.82 -11.67
C ILE A 209 13.04 -12.95 -12.48
N GLY A 210 12.56 -12.45 -13.61
CA GLY A 210 13.33 -11.53 -14.46
C GLY A 210 12.74 -10.13 -14.44
N LEU A 211 13.60 -9.10 -14.35
CA LEU A 211 13.21 -7.70 -14.52
C LEU A 211 13.56 -7.30 -15.97
N ARG A 212 12.56 -6.88 -16.74
CA ARG A 212 12.75 -6.32 -18.07
C ARG A 212 12.55 -4.81 -18.03
N LEU A 213 13.58 -4.07 -18.40
CA LEU A 213 13.51 -2.63 -18.63
C LEU A 213 13.30 -2.42 -20.14
N VAL A 214 12.22 -1.79 -20.53
CA VAL A 214 11.94 -1.38 -21.91
C VAL A 214 12.21 0.12 -21.97
N LYS A 215 13.22 0.47 -22.75
CA LYS A 215 13.53 1.88 -23.08
C LYS A 215 12.66 2.34 -24.24
#